data_20ccb0b61f69f2c0e271b423b3836fe6
#
_entry.id   20ccb0b61f69f2c0e271b423b3836fe6
#
_cell.length_a   1.000
_cell.length_b   1.000
_cell.length_c   1.000
_cell.angle_alpha   90.00
_cell.angle_beta   90.00
_cell.angle_gamma   90.00
#
_symmetry.space_group_name_H-M   'P 1'
#
loop_
_entity.id
_entity.type
_entity.pdbx_description
1 polymer ?
#
loop_
_entity_poly.entity_id
_entity_poly.type
_entity_poly.pdbx_seq_one_letter_code
_entity_poly.pdbx_strand_id
1 'polypeptide(L)'
;MRIVYSDKCLEYVSPGHPESPDRIYRAYNLLKKEGFIFVEPEICSEEDLKLVHREEYVMRIRSGDFFDPDTPSLPGIYDYARLSVGGAIKSMEIALEGEKAFSLMRPPGHHAGV
;
A
#
# COMPACT_ATOMS: atom_id res chain seq x y z
N MET A 1 -11.32 -3.81 16.03
CA MET A 1 -10.58 -3.16 14.92
C MET A 1 -10.24 -4.19 13.86
N ARG A 2 -10.46 -3.86 12.60
CA ARG A 2 -10.07 -4.68 11.48
C ARG A 2 -8.77 -4.18 10.87
N ILE A 3 -7.91 -5.12 10.48
CA ILE A 3 -6.62 -4.82 9.84
C ILE A 3 -6.73 -5.19 8.36
N VAL A 4 -6.54 -4.22 7.48
CA VAL A 4 -6.51 -4.46 6.04
C VAL A 4 -5.08 -4.85 5.66
N TYR A 5 -4.94 -6.05 5.06
CA TYR A 5 -3.63 -6.62 4.78
C TYR A 5 -3.71 -7.62 3.63
N SER A 6 -2.65 -7.68 2.84
CA SER A 6 -2.44 -8.71 1.83
C SER A 6 -0.96 -9.09 1.80
N ASP A 7 -0.67 -10.39 1.73
CA ASP A 7 0.69 -10.91 1.58
C ASP A 7 1.38 -10.38 0.33
N LYS A 8 0.63 -9.92 -0.66
CA LYS A 8 1.19 -9.36 -1.89
C LYS A 8 2.10 -8.16 -1.63
N CYS A 9 1.85 -7.39 -0.58
CA CYS A 9 2.69 -6.25 -0.25
C CYS A 9 4.09 -6.64 0.25
N LEU A 10 4.32 -7.93 0.51
CA LEU A 10 5.63 -8.45 0.90
C LEU A 10 6.48 -8.89 -0.31
N GLU A 11 5.90 -8.93 -1.52
CA GLU A 11 6.54 -9.54 -2.69
C GLU A 11 7.69 -8.74 -3.28
N TYR A 12 7.77 -7.45 -2.99
CA TYR A 12 8.86 -6.64 -3.53
C TYR A 12 9.82 -6.22 -2.42
N VAL A 13 11.10 -6.12 -2.76
CA VAL A 13 12.15 -5.76 -1.81
C VAL A 13 13.28 -5.02 -2.52
N SER A 14 13.81 -4.01 -1.85
CA SER A 14 15.06 -3.36 -2.21
C SER A 14 16.08 -3.71 -1.12
N PRO A 15 17.03 -4.62 -1.40
CA PRO A 15 17.97 -5.10 -0.37
C PRO A 15 18.69 -3.96 0.34
N GLY A 16 18.72 -4.01 1.67
CA GLY A 16 19.38 -2.98 2.49
C GLY A 16 18.56 -1.71 2.70
N HIS A 17 17.39 -1.57 2.11
CA HIS A 17 16.54 -0.41 2.30
C HIS A 17 15.76 -0.51 3.62
N PRO A 18 15.67 0.59 4.43
CA PRO A 18 14.92 0.57 5.69
C PRO A 18 13.43 0.26 5.52
N GLU A 19 12.81 0.71 4.41
CA GLU A 19 11.45 0.32 4.05
C GLU A 19 11.52 -1.08 3.43
N SER A 20 11.17 -2.11 4.18
CA SER A 20 11.33 -3.51 3.78
C SER A 20 10.08 -4.33 4.13
N PRO A 21 9.89 -5.49 3.48
CA PRO A 21 8.78 -6.39 3.81
C PRO A 21 8.77 -6.82 5.27
N ASP A 22 9.94 -6.94 5.88
CA ASP A 22 10.09 -7.42 7.26
C ASP A 22 9.35 -6.56 8.27
N ARG A 23 9.28 -5.24 8.04
CA ARG A 23 8.54 -4.32 8.90
C ARG A 23 7.06 -4.73 8.99
N ILE A 24 6.46 -5.03 7.86
CA ILE A 24 5.05 -5.41 7.78
C ILE A 24 4.86 -6.85 8.26
N TYR A 25 5.73 -7.75 7.85
CA TYR A 25 5.64 -9.15 8.21
C TYR A 25 5.68 -9.38 9.73
N ARG A 26 6.56 -8.68 10.43
CA ARG A 26 6.66 -8.76 11.89
C ARG A 26 5.41 -8.21 12.57
N ALA A 27 4.92 -7.06 12.10
CA ALA A 27 3.69 -6.47 12.63
C ALA A 27 2.49 -7.38 12.39
N TYR A 28 2.39 -7.96 11.19
CA TYR A 28 1.33 -8.89 10.84
C TYR A 28 1.31 -10.10 11.78
N ASN A 29 2.46 -10.72 12.00
CA ASN A 29 2.55 -11.90 12.88
C ASN A 29 2.15 -11.57 14.31
N LEU A 30 2.57 -10.42 14.83
CA LEU A 30 2.18 -9.99 16.17
C LEU A 30 0.67 -9.77 16.26
N LEU A 31 0.10 -9.03 15.33
CA LEU A 31 -1.34 -8.73 15.32
C LEU A 31 -2.18 -9.99 15.14
N LYS A 32 -1.71 -10.92 14.32
CA LYS A 32 -2.37 -12.22 14.14
C LYS A 32 -2.38 -13.02 15.43
N LYS A 33 -1.26 -13.04 16.14
CA LYS A 33 -1.13 -13.71 17.44
C LYS A 33 -2.06 -13.09 18.47
N GLU A 34 -2.27 -11.78 18.42
CA GLU A 34 -3.17 -11.06 19.32
C GLU A 34 -4.65 -11.23 18.96
N GLY A 35 -4.97 -11.95 17.89
CA GLY A 35 -6.33 -12.28 17.50
C GLY A 35 -7.07 -11.23 16.68
N PHE A 36 -6.38 -10.29 16.07
CA PHE A 36 -7.01 -9.30 15.19
C PHE A 36 -7.60 -9.94 13.94
N ILE A 37 -8.70 -9.37 13.46
CA ILE A 37 -9.37 -9.80 12.22
C ILE A 37 -8.74 -9.09 11.04
N PHE A 38 -8.34 -9.86 10.01
CA PHE A 38 -7.74 -9.33 8.80
C PHE A 38 -8.73 -9.37 7.64
N VAL A 39 -8.66 -8.33 6.79
CA VAL A 39 -9.48 -8.18 5.59
C VAL A 39 -8.56 -7.88 4.41
N GLU A 40 -8.81 -8.54 3.28
CA GLU A 40 -8.04 -8.31 2.05
C GLU A 40 -8.48 -7.03 1.36
N PRO A 41 -7.54 -6.19 0.86
CA PRO A 41 -7.87 -5.06 0.02
C PRO A 41 -8.03 -5.49 -1.44
N GLU A 42 -8.68 -4.65 -2.23
CA GLU A 42 -8.66 -4.73 -3.68
C GLU A 42 -7.77 -3.63 -4.24
N ILE A 43 -7.19 -3.87 -5.41
CA ILE A 43 -6.39 -2.87 -6.10
C ILE A 43 -7.29 -1.68 -6.49
N CYS A 44 -6.83 -0.45 -6.28
CA CYS A 44 -7.62 0.71 -6.66
C CYS A 44 -7.62 0.91 -8.18
N SER A 45 -8.63 1.63 -8.70
CA SER A 45 -8.69 2.01 -10.11
C SER A 45 -7.75 3.18 -10.41
N GLU A 46 -7.41 3.37 -11.69
CA GLU A 46 -6.66 4.57 -12.10
C GLU A 46 -7.50 5.84 -11.89
N GLU A 47 -8.82 5.72 -11.99
CA GLU A 47 -9.73 6.85 -11.72
C GLU A 47 -9.61 7.33 -10.29
N ASP A 48 -9.45 6.42 -9.32
CA ASP A 48 -9.21 6.78 -7.93
C ASP A 48 -7.91 7.58 -7.79
N LEU A 49 -6.84 7.15 -8.47
CA LEU A 49 -5.56 7.85 -8.44
C LEU A 49 -5.65 9.26 -9.01
N LYS A 50 -6.44 9.43 -10.07
CA LYS A 50 -6.62 10.72 -10.76
C LYS A 50 -7.43 11.74 -9.97
N LEU A 51 -8.08 11.33 -8.89
CA LEU A 51 -8.72 12.27 -7.98
C LEU A 51 -7.72 13.18 -7.27
N VAL A 52 -6.48 12.74 -7.12
CA VAL A 52 -5.42 13.46 -6.40
C VAL A 52 -4.24 13.77 -7.30
N HIS A 53 -3.88 12.83 -8.19
CA HIS A 53 -2.68 12.91 -9.03
C HIS A 53 -3.03 13.30 -10.46
N ARG A 54 -2.13 14.04 -11.09
CA ARG A 54 -2.23 14.33 -12.52
C ARG A 54 -1.98 13.05 -13.32
N GLU A 55 -2.59 12.97 -14.48
CA GLU A 55 -2.45 11.81 -15.37
C GLU A 55 -0.99 11.55 -15.73
N GLU A 56 -0.19 12.59 -16.00
CA GLU A 56 1.24 12.46 -16.33
C GLU A 56 2.01 11.83 -15.18
N TYR A 57 1.68 12.18 -13.94
CA TYR A 57 2.30 11.58 -12.76
C TYR A 57 1.98 10.09 -12.66
N VAL A 58 0.71 9.72 -12.82
CA VAL A 58 0.27 8.33 -12.80
C VAL A 58 0.98 7.51 -13.88
N MET A 59 1.08 8.06 -15.10
CA MET A 59 1.77 7.40 -16.21
C MET A 59 3.25 7.21 -15.94
N ARG A 60 3.92 8.17 -15.33
CA ARG A 60 5.35 8.06 -14.97
C ARG A 60 5.59 6.94 -13.98
N ILE A 61 4.76 6.83 -12.96
CA ILE A 61 4.88 5.74 -11.99
C ILE A 61 4.60 4.40 -12.65
N ARG A 62 3.57 4.33 -13.49
CA ARG A 62 3.20 3.10 -14.21
C ARG A 62 4.32 2.63 -15.15
N SER A 63 4.98 3.55 -15.83
CA SER A 63 6.08 3.21 -16.73
C SER A 63 7.40 2.94 -16.03
N GLY A 64 7.52 3.30 -14.74
CA GLY A 64 8.76 3.18 -13.98
C GLY A 64 9.76 4.31 -14.26
N ASP A 65 9.35 5.34 -14.99
CA ASP A 65 10.19 6.49 -15.34
C ASP A 65 10.19 7.54 -14.22
N PHE A 66 10.72 7.13 -13.07
CA PHE A 66 10.88 8.03 -11.93
C PHE A 66 12.11 7.61 -11.12
N PHE A 67 12.62 8.57 -10.35
CA PHE A 67 13.69 8.33 -9.38
C PHE A 67 13.35 9.01 -8.06
N ASP A 68 13.43 8.23 -6.99
CA ASP A 68 13.35 8.71 -5.61
C ASP A 68 14.23 7.79 -4.76
N PRO A 69 15.21 8.33 -4.00
CA PRO A 69 16.11 7.48 -3.21
C PRO A 69 15.40 6.67 -2.13
N ASP A 70 14.22 7.11 -1.68
CA ASP A 70 13.44 6.41 -0.65
C ASP A 70 12.33 5.54 -1.23
N THR A 71 12.06 5.65 -2.53
CA THR A 71 11.03 4.86 -3.22
C THR A 71 11.65 4.24 -4.46
N PRO A 72 12.17 3.01 -4.36
CA PRO A 72 12.81 2.38 -5.51
C PRO A 72 11.82 2.06 -6.62
N SER A 73 12.23 2.32 -7.87
CA SER A 73 11.49 1.92 -9.04
C SER A 73 11.77 0.44 -9.32
N LEU A 74 10.93 -0.42 -8.76
CA LEU A 74 11.04 -1.87 -8.91
C LEU A 74 9.96 -2.39 -9.86
N PRO A 75 10.19 -3.54 -10.53
CA PRO A 75 9.14 -4.16 -11.34
C PRO A 75 7.87 -4.40 -10.53
N GLY A 76 6.74 -3.94 -11.09
CA GLY A 76 5.45 -4.10 -10.44
C GLY A 76 5.13 -3.09 -9.34
N ILE A 77 6.01 -2.13 -9.06
CA ILE A 77 5.78 -1.15 -7.98
C ILE A 77 4.46 -0.39 -8.14
N TYR A 78 4.07 -0.11 -9.38
CA TYR A 78 2.79 0.55 -9.67
C TYR A 78 1.60 -0.26 -9.14
N ASP A 79 1.58 -1.56 -9.35
CA ASP A 79 0.50 -2.42 -8.89
C ASP A 79 0.51 -2.57 -7.36
N TYR A 80 1.69 -2.65 -6.74
CA TYR A 80 1.80 -2.66 -5.28
C TYR A 80 1.32 -1.34 -4.67
N ALA A 81 1.65 -0.21 -5.31
CA ALA A 81 1.15 1.10 -4.89
C ALA A 81 -0.37 1.18 -4.96
N ARG A 82 -0.97 0.69 -6.06
CA ARG A 82 -2.42 0.66 -6.22
C ARG A 82 -3.10 -0.24 -5.19
N LEU A 83 -2.47 -1.36 -4.83
CA LEU A 83 -2.98 -2.25 -3.80
C LEU A 83 -2.93 -1.57 -2.42
N SER A 84 -1.86 -0.81 -2.16
CA SER A 84 -1.73 -0.05 -0.92
C SER A 84 -2.80 1.05 -0.81
N VAL A 85 -3.06 1.77 -1.90
CA VAL A 85 -4.15 2.74 -1.97
C VAL A 85 -5.49 2.05 -1.74
N GLY A 86 -5.70 0.89 -2.37
CA GLY A 86 -6.89 0.06 -2.15
C GLY A 86 -7.07 -0.32 -0.68
N GLY A 87 -5.97 -0.58 0.02
CA GLY A 87 -5.98 -0.83 1.45
C GLY A 87 -6.48 0.35 2.26
N ALA A 88 -6.05 1.56 1.92
CA ALA A 88 -6.53 2.79 2.56
C ALA A 88 -8.02 3.01 2.29
N ILE A 89 -8.47 2.80 1.06
CA ILE A 89 -9.88 2.91 0.67
C ILE A 89 -10.72 1.90 1.47
N LYS A 90 -10.28 0.65 1.54
CA LYS A 90 -10.98 -0.38 2.30
C LYS A 90 -11.09 -0.03 3.78
N SER A 91 -10.02 0.50 4.35
CA SER A 91 -10.02 0.96 5.74
C SER A 91 -11.01 2.10 5.96
N MET A 92 -11.08 3.03 5.02
CA MET A 92 -12.05 4.12 5.06
C MET A 92 -13.49 3.59 5.00
N GLU A 93 -13.78 2.66 4.11
CA GLU A 93 -15.11 2.05 3.99
C GLU A 93 -15.55 1.38 5.29
N ILE A 94 -14.65 0.62 5.91
CA ILE A 94 -14.91 -0.02 7.20
C ILE A 94 -15.18 1.03 8.28
N ALA A 95 -14.41 2.11 8.31
CA ALA A 95 -14.59 3.19 9.28
C ALA A 95 -15.91 3.91 9.09
N LEU A 96 -16.36 4.11 7.85
CA LEU A 96 -17.66 4.72 7.56
C LEU A 96 -18.83 3.86 8.03
N GLU A 97 -18.63 2.54 8.16
CA GLU A 97 -19.62 1.63 8.72
C GLU A 97 -19.62 1.59 10.26
N GLY A 98 -18.73 2.34 10.89
CA GLY A 98 -18.68 2.48 12.34
C GLY A 98 -17.65 1.61 13.05
N GLU A 99 -16.80 0.88 12.34
CA GLU A 99 -15.72 0.09 12.92
C GLU A 99 -14.37 0.80 12.80
N LYS A 100 -13.48 0.57 13.75
CA LYS A 100 -12.10 1.00 13.63
C LYS A 100 -11.37 0.11 12.62
N ALA A 101 -10.53 0.72 11.79
CA ALA A 101 -9.75 0.00 10.79
C ALA A 101 -8.33 0.57 10.70
N PHE A 102 -7.41 -0.28 10.27
CA PHE A 102 -6.02 0.09 10.05
C PHE A 102 -5.51 -0.61 8.79
N SER A 103 -4.86 0.13 7.90
CA SER A 103 -4.24 -0.46 6.72
C SER A 103 -2.78 -0.80 7.01
N LEU A 104 -2.49 -2.10 7.01
CA LEU A 104 -1.13 -2.64 7.20
C LEU A 104 -0.57 -3.03 5.84
N MET A 105 -0.40 -2.04 4.98
CA MET A 105 0.05 -2.25 3.60
C MET A 105 1.33 -1.45 3.32
N ARG A 106 2.01 -1.79 2.24
CA ARG A 106 3.15 -1.03 1.71
C ARG A 106 3.05 -1.02 0.17
N PRO A 107 3.59 -0.02 -0.51
CA PRO A 107 4.41 1.10 0.00
C PRO A 107 3.58 2.12 0.78
N PRO A 108 4.24 2.90 1.66
CA PRO A 108 3.53 3.87 2.51
C PRO A 108 3.04 5.13 1.79
N GLY A 109 3.62 5.46 0.65
CA GLY A 109 3.16 6.58 -0.18
C GLY A 109 3.52 7.98 0.31
N HIS A 110 4.30 8.11 1.38
CA HIS A 110 4.59 9.41 1.99
C HIS A 110 5.49 10.32 1.13
N HIS A 111 6.08 9.79 0.05
CA HIS A 111 6.83 10.57 -0.94
C HIS A 111 6.03 10.83 -2.22
N ALA A 112 4.76 10.46 -2.25
CA ALA A 112 3.94 10.63 -3.45
C ALA A 112 3.72 12.12 -3.77
N GLY A 113 3.87 12.47 -5.04
CA GLY A 113 3.62 13.82 -5.55
C GLY A 113 2.23 13.99 -6.15
N VAL A 114 2.05 15.04 -6.93
CA VAL A 114 0.79 15.33 -7.63
C VAL A 114 0.91 15.07 -9.16
#